data_7cb10e85d32c675f8c0fee432d8b6bbd
#
_entry.id   7cb10e85d32c675f8c0fee432d8b6bbd
#
_cell.length_a   1.000
_cell.length_b   1.000
_cell.length_c   1.000
_cell.angle_alpha   90.00
_cell.angle_beta   90.00
_cell.angle_gamma   90.00
#
_symmetry.space_group_name_H-M   'P 1'
#
loop_
_entity.id
_entity.type
_entity.pdbx_description
1 polymer ?
#
loop_
_entity_poly.entity_id
_entity_poly.type
_entity_poly.pdbx_seq_one_letter_code
_entity_poly.pdbx_strand_id
1 'polypeptide(L)'
;MPTTSKTAALSCAAIALVAGMALRSAPAQAEGSVVVYCGVNEEWCRAAASAFQEKTGIHVDMTRQSAGEIFARLRAEKENPRGDIWYGGTGDPHLQAAADGLTEPYKSPALGQLRDWAQDQAKRSGDRTVGLYLGVLGFGYNEQELKDRNLAAPACWSDLLKPEFEGEVQMADPNSSGTAWTMLATIVQLMGEDKAFEYLVGLNKNIDQYTSAGAAPAQAVGRGETIVGIAFQHDLINAAKQSPAVKVVSPCEGTGYEIGSMSLIKGARHMEEAKKFYDWALTPEAQAIAAKNGSFQVPSNTASAVPPESPDTSNIKLIHYDFEKYGSSAERTRLLSRWTKDVKNGG
;
A
#
# COMPACT_ATOMS: atom_id res chain seq x y z
N MET A 1 -40.08 -53.37 -84.61
CA MET A 1 -39.83 -52.18 -85.42
C MET A 1 -39.72 -51.01 -84.55
N PRO A 2 -38.91 -50.04 -84.81
CA PRO A 2 -37.44 -50.00 -84.62
C PRO A 2 -37.09 -49.02 -83.47
N THR A 3 -36.06 -49.37 -82.79
CA THR A 3 -34.77 -48.68 -82.53
C THR A 3 -34.71 -47.17 -82.67
N THR A 4 -34.26 -46.47 -81.68
CA THR A 4 -33.22 -45.42 -81.75
C THR A 4 -32.54 -45.16 -80.45
N SER A 5 -31.26 -45.39 -80.50
CA SER A 5 -30.21 -44.97 -79.53
C SER A 5 -30.08 -43.46 -79.46
N LYS A 6 -29.88 -42.88 -78.28
CA LYS A 6 -29.19 -41.58 -78.13
C LYS A 6 -28.28 -41.58 -76.92
N THR A 7 -27.03 -41.51 -77.22
CA THR A 7 -25.88 -41.23 -76.39
C THR A 7 -26.08 -39.90 -75.65
N ALA A 8 -25.87 -39.88 -74.30
CA ALA A 8 -25.77 -38.70 -73.51
C ALA A 8 -24.35 -38.59 -72.95
N ALA A 9 -23.74 -37.44 -73.21
CA ALA A 9 -22.38 -37.08 -72.82
C ALA A 9 -22.24 -36.84 -71.30
N LEU A 10 -21.20 -37.39 -70.74
CA LEU A 10 -20.74 -37.07 -69.39
C LEU A 10 -20.10 -35.68 -69.35
N SER A 11 -20.68 -34.77 -68.57
CA SER A 11 -20.02 -33.51 -68.13
C SER A 11 -19.50 -33.69 -66.71
N CYS A 12 -18.20 -33.78 -66.54
CA CYS A 12 -17.52 -33.76 -65.27
C CYS A 12 -17.51 -32.31 -64.78
N ALA A 13 -18.32 -32.03 -63.75
CA ALA A 13 -18.21 -30.79 -62.96
C ALA A 13 -17.28 -31.01 -61.72
N ALA A 14 -16.08 -30.47 -61.81
CA ALA A 14 -15.15 -30.45 -60.68
C ALA A 14 -15.60 -29.42 -59.61
N ILE A 15 -16.08 -29.91 -58.48
CA ILE A 15 -16.38 -29.09 -57.32
C ILE A 15 -15.07 -28.92 -56.51
N ALA A 16 -14.46 -27.72 -56.59
CA ALA A 16 -13.34 -27.33 -55.75
C ALA A 16 -13.86 -27.05 -54.34
N LEU A 17 -13.63 -27.94 -53.37
CA LEU A 17 -13.83 -27.70 -51.95
C LEU A 17 -12.70 -26.78 -51.45
N VAL A 18 -13.00 -25.49 -51.30
CA VAL A 18 -12.15 -24.57 -50.52
C VAL A 18 -12.42 -24.83 -49.04
N ALA A 19 -11.56 -25.66 -48.43
CA ALA A 19 -11.53 -25.81 -46.96
C ALA A 19 -10.95 -24.53 -46.34
N GLY A 20 -11.84 -23.61 -45.96
CA GLY A 20 -11.49 -22.46 -45.14
C GLY A 20 -11.03 -22.95 -43.74
N MET A 21 -9.71 -23.02 -43.51
CA MET A 21 -9.15 -23.13 -42.15
C MET A 21 -9.47 -21.83 -41.39
N ALA A 22 -10.59 -21.83 -40.69
CA ALA A 22 -10.83 -20.86 -39.62
C ALA A 22 -9.77 -21.13 -38.54
N LEU A 23 -8.71 -20.33 -38.53
CA LEU A 23 -7.81 -20.19 -37.38
C LEU A 23 -8.68 -19.72 -36.18
N ARG A 24 -9.21 -20.67 -35.42
CA ARG A 24 -9.74 -20.38 -34.09
C ARG A 24 -8.53 -19.98 -33.28
N SER A 25 -8.39 -18.67 -32.99
CA SER A 25 -7.57 -18.20 -31.91
C SER A 25 -8.13 -18.89 -30.65
N ALA A 26 -7.42 -19.90 -30.15
CA ALA A 26 -7.69 -20.42 -28.82
C ALA A 26 -7.57 -19.23 -27.86
N PRO A 27 -8.50 -19.05 -26.91
CA PRO A 27 -8.28 -18.07 -25.86
C PRO A 27 -6.92 -18.39 -25.23
N ALA A 28 -6.04 -17.39 -25.16
CA ALA A 28 -4.76 -17.55 -24.49
C ALA A 28 -5.11 -18.01 -23.05
N GLN A 29 -4.81 -19.25 -22.74
CA GLN A 29 -4.99 -19.80 -21.41
C GLN A 29 -4.03 -19.00 -20.53
N ALA A 30 -4.52 -18.40 -19.45
CA ALA A 30 -3.67 -17.64 -18.53
C ALA A 30 -2.46 -18.52 -18.13
N GLU A 31 -1.24 -17.99 -18.34
CA GLU A 31 0.02 -18.74 -18.09
C GLU A 31 0.33 -18.87 -16.59
N GLY A 32 -0.67 -19.13 -15.76
CA GLY A 32 -0.56 -19.25 -14.30
C GLY A 32 -1.44 -18.26 -13.54
N SER A 33 -1.34 -18.27 -12.23
CA SER A 33 -2.04 -17.35 -11.35
C SER A 33 -1.14 -16.91 -10.20
N VAL A 34 -1.42 -15.74 -9.61
CA VAL A 34 -0.76 -15.22 -8.42
C VAL A 34 -1.77 -14.60 -7.47
N VAL A 35 -1.65 -14.91 -6.18
CA VAL A 35 -2.50 -14.34 -5.12
C VAL A 35 -1.76 -13.20 -4.44
N VAL A 36 -2.28 -11.97 -4.57
CA VAL A 36 -1.67 -10.73 -4.09
C VAL A 36 -2.42 -10.21 -2.87
N TYR A 37 -1.76 -10.13 -1.71
CA TYR A 37 -2.23 -9.34 -0.58
C TYR A 37 -1.72 -7.92 -0.74
N CYS A 38 -2.63 -6.98 -0.99
CA CYS A 38 -2.29 -5.60 -1.33
C CYS A 38 -2.50 -4.65 -0.15
N GLY A 39 -1.45 -3.94 0.25
CA GLY A 39 -1.42 -3.06 1.43
C GLY A 39 -1.56 -1.56 1.13
N VAL A 40 -1.73 -1.17 -0.13
CA VAL A 40 -1.93 0.23 -0.55
C VAL A 40 -3.41 0.55 -0.77
N ASN A 41 -3.75 1.70 -1.36
CA ASN A 41 -5.14 2.02 -1.67
C ASN A 41 -5.71 1.10 -2.77
N GLU A 42 -7.04 0.97 -2.77
CA GLU A 42 -7.76 0.01 -3.63
C GLU A 42 -7.54 0.28 -5.11
N GLU A 43 -7.54 1.54 -5.54
CA GLU A 43 -7.40 1.96 -6.92
C GLU A 43 -6.02 1.56 -7.47
N TRP A 44 -4.97 1.77 -6.69
CA TRP A 44 -3.63 1.35 -7.08
C TRP A 44 -3.50 -0.17 -7.11
N CYS A 45 -4.06 -0.89 -6.10
CA CYS A 45 -4.07 -2.35 -6.08
C CYS A 45 -4.70 -2.93 -7.35
N ARG A 46 -5.89 -2.43 -7.73
CA ARG A 46 -6.62 -2.89 -8.93
C ARG A 46 -5.86 -2.56 -10.21
N ALA A 47 -5.35 -1.34 -10.32
CA ALA A 47 -4.61 -0.92 -11.51
C ALA A 47 -3.30 -1.72 -11.68
N ALA A 48 -2.59 -2.02 -10.60
CA ALA A 48 -1.39 -2.86 -10.66
C ALA A 48 -1.72 -4.31 -11.07
N ALA A 49 -2.77 -4.90 -10.48
CA ALA A 49 -3.22 -6.24 -10.84
C ALA A 49 -3.61 -6.33 -12.33
N SER A 50 -4.41 -5.37 -12.82
CA SER A 50 -4.81 -5.32 -14.23
C SER A 50 -3.61 -5.16 -15.17
N ALA A 51 -2.71 -4.21 -14.88
CA ALA A 51 -1.55 -3.95 -15.73
C ALA A 51 -0.58 -5.15 -15.78
N PHE A 52 -0.37 -5.84 -14.67
CA PHE A 52 0.44 -7.05 -14.66
C PHE A 52 -0.20 -8.18 -15.46
N GLN A 53 -1.50 -8.41 -15.27
CA GLN A 53 -2.26 -9.43 -16.00
C GLN A 53 -2.28 -9.14 -17.52
N GLU A 54 -2.51 -7.90 -17.93
CA GLU A 54 -2.46 -7.49 -19.34
C GLU A 54 -1.08 -7.71 -19.96
N LYS A 55 -0.01 -7.44 -19.21
CA LYS A 55 1.37 -7.57 -19.69
C LYS A 55 1.85 -9.01 -19.80
N THR A 56 1.41 -9.88 -18.88
CA THR A 56 2.01 -11.23 -18.71
C THR A 56 1.07 -12.39 -19.05
N GLY A 57 -0.24 -12.15 -19.13
CA GLY A 57 -1.24 -13.21 -19.19
C GLY A 57 -1.48 -13.97 -17.89
N ILE A 58 -0.71 -13.67 -16.82
CA ILE A 58 -0.87 -14.32 -15.51
C ILE A 58 -2.09 -13.72 -14.79
N HIS A 59 -3.01 -14.59 -14.37
CA HIS A 59 -4.18 -14.15 -13.61
C HIS A 59 -3.79 -13.64 -12.21
N VAL A 60 -4.39 -12.52 -11.76
CA VAL A 60 -4.12 -11.93 -10.44
C VAL A 60 -5.35 -11.97 -9.56
N ASP A 61 -5.32 -12.80 -8.52
CA ASP A 61 -6.29 -12.76 -7.43
C ASP A 61 -5.82 -11.77 -6.37
N MET A 62 -6.48 -10.61 -6.24
CA MET A 62 -6.06 -9.55 -5.34
C MET A 62 -7.03 -9.37 -4.18
N THR A 63 -6.49 -9.28 -2.95
CA THR A 63 -7.22 -8.90 -1.75
C THR A 63 -6.56 -7.68 -1.12
N ARG A 64 -7.32 -6.60 -0.92
CA ARG A 64 -6.83 -5.40 -0.21
C ARG A 64 -7.08 -5.51 1.29
N GLN A 65 -6.03 -5.27 2.09
CA GLN A 65 -6.08 -5.21 3.55
C GLN A 65 -5.05 -4.18 4.07
N SER A 66 -5.18 -3.72 5.30
CA SER A 66 -4.16 -2.87 5.94
C SER A 66 -2.93 -3.69 6.32
N ALA A 67 -1.76 -3.05 6.38
CA ALA A 67 -0.48 -3.75 6.59
C ALA A 67 -0.46 -4.58 7.89
N GLY A 68 -1.06 -4.10 8.98
CA GLY A 68 -1.18 -4.86 10.22
C GLY A 68 -2.11 -6.07 10.11
N GLU A 69 -3.19 -5.96 9.33
CA GLU A 69 -4.13 -7.06 9.06
C GLU A 69 -3.45 -8.12 8.19
N ILE A 70 -2.69 -7.73 7.16
CA ILE A 70 -1.92 -8.67 6.33
C ILE A 70 -0.89 -9.42 7.19
N PHE A 71 -0.15 -8.71 8.06
CA PHE A 71 0.80 -9.33 8.97
C PHE A 71 0.12 -10.37 9.89
N ALA A 72 -1.03 -10.01 10.50
CA ALA A 72 -1.80 -10.94 11.31
C ALA A 72 -2.29 -12.16 10.51
N ARG A 73 -2.72 -11.93 9.27
CA ARG A 73 -3.14 -13.00 8.34
C ARG A 73 -1.99 -13.93 7.99
N LEU A 74 -0.80 -13.43 7.68
CA LEU A 74 0.38 -14.27 7.41
C LEU A 74 0.75 -15.15 8.59
N ARG A 75 0.64 -14.63 9.83
CA ARG A 75 0.85 -15.42 11.04
C ARG A 75 -0.19 -16.54 11.19
N ALA A 76 -1.46 -16.25 10.91
CA ALA A 76 -2.54 -17.22 10.98
C ALA A 76 -2.44 -18.29 9.88
N GLU A 77 -1.94 -17.94 8.70
CA GLU A 77 -1.78 -18.82 7.55
C GLU A 77 -0.40 -19.49 7.47
N LYS A 78 0.47 -19.31 8.48
CA LYS A 78 1.88 -19.77 8.45
C LYS A 78 2.08 -21.20 7.98
N GLU A 79 1.23 -22.12 8.45
CA GLU A 79 1.35 -23.55 8.12
C GLU A 79 0.67 -23.92 6.77
N ASN A 80 -0.17 -23.04 6.23
CA ASN A 80 -0.86 -23.22 4.95
C ASN A 80 -1.10 -21.88 4.26
N PRO A 81 -0.06 -21.26 3.70
CA PRO A 81 -0.16 -19.97 3.04
C PRO A 81 -1.16 -19.99 1.88
N ARG A 82 -1.96 -18.92 1.78
CA ARG A 82 -2.94 -18.73 0.70
C ARG A 82 -2.55 -17.59 -0.23
N GLY A 83 -1.76 -16.63 0.25
CA GLY A 83 -1.16 -15.58 -0.56
C GLY A 83 0.21 -15.98 -1.09
N ASP A 84 0.61 -15.40 -2.21
CA ASP A 84 1.90 -15.62 -2.83
C ASP A 84 2.84 -14.43 -2.65
N ILE A 85 2.28 -13.22 -2.67
CA ILE A 85 3.04 -11.97 -2.50
C ILE A 85 2.25 -10.95 -1.68
N TRP A 86 2.96 -10.25 -0.80
CA TRP A 86 2.47 -9.07 -0.11
C TRP A 86 3.01 -7.82 -0.82
N TYR A 87 2.14 -7.08 -1.49
CA TYR A 87 2.45 -5.92 -2.30
C TYR A 87 2.07 -4.62 -1.61
N GLY A 88 3.06 -3.81 -1.24
CA GLY A 88 2.86 -2.50 -0.64
C GLY A 88 2.37 -2.53 0.81
N GLY A 89 2.14 -1.36 1.34
CA GLY A 89 1.90 -1.11 2.76
C GLY A 89 3.18 -0.77 3.50
N THR A 90 3.04 -0.31 4.73
CA THR A 90 4.12 0.16 5.59
C THR A 90 5.18 -0.91 5.83
N GLY A 91 6.46 -0.55 5.75
CA GLY A 91 7.57 -1.49 5.79
C GLY A 91 7.83 -2.17 7.13
N ASP A 92 7.50 -1.54 8.25
CA ASP A 92 7.73 -2.16 9.58
C ASP A 92 7.03 -3.51 9.74
N PRO A 93 5.73 -3.70 9.38
CA PRO A 93 5.11 -5.01 9.38
C PRO A 93 5.77 -6.02 8.43
N HIS A 94 6.36 -5.58 7.31
CA HIS A 94 7.14 -6.43 6.44
C HIS A 94 8.45 -6.91 7.10
N LEU A 95 9.15 -6.00 7.81
CA LEU A 95 10.33 -6.36 8.60
C LEU A 95 9.99 -7.34 9.73
N GLN A 96 8.86 -7.13 10.40
CA GLN A 96 8.34 -8.05 11.42
C GLN A 96 8.04 -9.43 10.83
N ALA A 97 7.37 -9.48 9.66
CA ALA A 97 7.11 -10.73 8.96
C ALA A 97 8.41 -11.44 8.52
N ALA A 98 9.42 -10.68 8.11
CA ALA A 98 10.74 -11.20 7.77
C ALA A 98 11.43 -11.81 9.00
N ALA A 99 11.43 -11.12 10.13
CA ALA A 99 11.99 -11.59 11.40
C ALA A 99 11.27 -12.85 11.93
N ASP A 100 9.94 -12.92 11.78
CA ASP A 100 9.11 -14.08 12.15
C ASP A 100 9.24 -15.26 11.16
N GLY A 101 10.02 -15.11 10.08
CA GLY A 101 10.25 -16.14 9.06
C GLY A 101 9.02 -16.42 8.20
N LEU A 102 8.14 -15.43 8.01
CA LEU A 102 6.90 -15.53 7.21
C LEU A 102 7.10 -15.15 5.74
N THR A 103 8.26 -14.59 5.38
CA THR A 103 8.60 -14.17 4.02
C THR A 103 9.81 -14.92 3.49
N GLU A 104 9.89 -15.08 2.18
CA GLU A 104 10.96 -15.77 1.47
C GLU A 104 12.05 -14.79 1.06
N PRO A 105 13.35 -15.13 1.22
CA PRO A 105 14.43 -14.27 0.70
C PRO A 105 14.44 -14.32 -0.82
N TYR A 106 14.47 -13.13 -1.45
CA TYR A 106 14.57 -13.01 -2.90
C TYR A 106 15.29 -11.74 -3.30
N LYS A 107 16.39 -11.87 -4.03
CA LYS A 107 17.13 -10.75 -4.57
C LYS A 107 16.74 -10.51 -6.03
N SER A 108 15.89 -9.51 -6.24
CA SER A 108 15.48 -9.11 -7.58
C SER A 108 16.66 -8.62 -8.42
N PRO A 109 16.72 -8.95 -9.72
CA PRO A 109 17.68 -8.35 -10.66
C PRO A 109 17.58 -6.81 -10.74
N ALA A 110 16.40 -6.25 -10.39
CA ALA A 110 16.19 -4.80 -10.38
C ALA A 110 16.71 -4.10 -9.13
N LEU A 111 17.18 -4.83 -8.10
CA LEU A 111 17.57 -4.24 -6.80
C LEU A 111 18.57 -3.09 -6.94
N GLY A 112 19.60 -3.23 -7.80
CA GLY A 112 20.60 -2.20 -8.04
C GLY A 112 20.10 -0.94 -8.76
N GLN A 113 18.85 -0.93 -9.25
CA GLN A 113 18.21 0.22 -9.88
C GLN A 113 17.37 1.04 -8.88
N LEU A 114 17.26 0.57 -7.64
CA LEU A 114 16.46 1.22 -6.61
C LEU A 114 17.27 2.26 -5.85
N ARG A 115 16.59 3.21 -5.22
CA ARG A 115 17.16 4.20 -4.31
C ARG A 115 17.75 3.51 -3.07
N ASP A 116 18.76 4.12 -2.46
CA ASP A 116 19.51 3.55 -1.33
C ASP A 116 18.60 3.08 -0.19
N TRP A 117 17.60 3.87 0.20
CA TRP A 117 16.66 3.49 1.28
C TRP A 117 15.87 2.20 0.97
N ALA A 118 15.59 1.92 -0.31
CA ALA A 118 14.90 0.71 -0.72
C ALA A 118 15.82 -0.50 -0.72
N GLN A 119 17.08 -0.31 -1.12
CA GLN A 119 18.14 -1.33 -1.03
C GLN A 119 18.48 -1.64 0.43
N ASP A 120 18.55 -0.62 1.30
CA ASP A 120 18.79 -0.78 2.74
C ASP A 120 17.66 -1.58 3.40
N GLN A 121 16.39 -1.42 2.94
CA GLN A 121 15.28 -2.24 3.42
C GLN A 121 15.48 -3.73 3.09
N ALA A 122 15.95 -4.04 1.87
CA ALA A 122 16.31 -5.41 1.50
C ALA A 122 17.48 -5.94 2.33
N LYS A 123 18.54 -5.17 2.46
CA LYS A 123 19.73 -5.56 3.24
C LYS A 123 19.42 -5.86 4.71
N ARG A 124 18.63 -4.98 5.40
CA ARG A 124 18.31 -5.19 6.83
C ARG A 124 17.40 -6.38 7.08
N SER A 125 16.62 -6.80 6.08
CA SER A 125 15.76 -7.98 6.16
C SER A 125 16.40 -9.28 5.67
N GLY A 126 17.65 -9.25 5.17
CA GLY A 126 18.27 -10.38 4.49
C GLY A 126 17.53 -10.76 3.21
N ASP A 127 17.21 -9.77 2.38
CA ASP A 127 16.48 -9.88 1.12
C ASP A 127 15.04 -10.45 1.24
N ARG A 128 14.45 -10.40 2.45
CA ARG A 128 13.08 -10.91 2.70
C ARG A 128 11.97 -9.89 2.46
N THR A 129 12.34 -8.63 2.29
CA THR A 129 11.46 -7.54 1.85
C THR A 129 12.29 -6.49 1.12
N VAL A 130 11.67 -5.70 0.25
CA VAL A 130 12.31 -4.60 -0.48
C VAL A 130 11.47 -3.35 -0.38
N GLY A 131 12.11 -2.17 -0.38
CA GLY A 131 11.41 -0.89 -0.45
C GLY A 131 10.79 -0.67 -1.82
N LEU A 132 9.51 -0.34 -1.84
CA LEU A 132 8.73 -0.06 -3.05
C LEU A 132 8.52 1.45 -3.23
N TYR A 133 8.28 2.17 -2.15
CA TYR A 133 8.07 3.62 -2.12
C TYR A 133 8.42 4.22 -0.76
N LEU A 134 8.53 5.55 -0.69
CA LEU A 134 8.68 6.30 0.56
C LEU A 134 7.49 7.25 0.73
N GLY A 135 6.91 7.27 1.93
CA GLY A 135 5.81 8.14 2.32
C GLY A 135 6.11 8.87 3.63
N VAL A 136 5.72 10.15 3.73
CA VAL A 136 5.91 10.97 4.92
C VAL A 136 4.63 10.99 5.76
N LEU A 137 4.74 10.77 7.06
CA LEU A 137 3.63 10.89 8.00
C LEU A 137 3.29 12.36 8.24
N GLY A 138 2.03 12.65 8.57
CA GLY A 138 1.58 13.98 8.94
C GLY A 138 0.13 13.96 9.42
N PHE A 139 -0.49 15.09 9.37
CA PHE A 139 -1.94 15.21 9.51
C PHE A 139 -2.47 16.24 8.50
N GLY A 140 -3.75 16.21 8.27
CA GLY A 140 -4.44 17.23 7.48
C GLY A 140 -5.64 17.75 8.23
N TYR A 141 -6.10 18.92 7.84
CA TYR A 141 -7.30 19.51 8.41
C TYR A 141 -8.19 20.10 7.31
N ASN A 142 -9.49 20.22 7.61
CA ASN A 142 -10.45 20.92 6.76
C ASN A 142 -10.49 22.40 7.15
N GLU A 143 -9.98 23.26 6.27
CA GLU A 143 -9.89 24.70 6.50
C GLU A 143 -11.28 25.36 6.63
N GLN A 144 -12.28 24.84 5.91
CA GLN A 144 -13.64 25.39 5.99
C GLN A 144 -14.27 25.11 7.36
N GLU A 145 -14.12 23.88 7.86
CA GLU A 145 -14.60 23.50 9.20
C GLU A 145 -13.94 24.36 10.31
N LEU A 146 -12.63 24.63 10.20
CA LEU A 146 -11.94 25.52 11.13
C LEU A 146 -12.50 26.95 11.08
N LYS A 147 -12.73 27.48 9.90
CA LYS A 147 -13.29 28.83 9.72
C LYS A 147 -14.70 28.95 10.30
N ASP A 148 -15.55 27.98 10.01
CA ASP A 148 -16.94 27.96 10.47
C ASP A 148 -17.05 27.91 12.01
N ARG A 149 -16.05 27.31 12.67
CA ARG A 149 -15.96 27.21 14.13
C ARG A 149 -15.03 28.26 14.75
N ASN A 150 -14.43 29.15 13.96
CA ASN A 150 -13.47 30.17 14.39
C ASN A 150 -12.28 29.58 15.16
N LEU A 151 -11.74 28.44 14.67
CA LEU A 151 -10.62 27.73 15.25
C LEU A 151 -9.30 28.06 14.54
N ALA A 152 -8.20 28.06 15.28
CA ALA A 152 -6.86 28.22 14.70
C ALA A 152 -6.38 26.92 14.04
N ALA A 153 -5.71 27.05 12.90
CA ALA A 153 -5.16 25.90 12.17
C ALA A 153 -4.03 25.23 13.00
N PRO A 154 -4.07 23.90 13.20
CA PRO A 154 -3.00 23.19 13.87
C PRO A 154 -1.75 23.09 12.98
N ALA A 155 -0.56 23.25 13.57
CA ALA A 155 0.74 23.16 12.87
C ALA A 155 1.69 22.13 13.51
N CYS A 156 1.42 21.72 14.72
CA CYS A 156 2.28 20.86 15.53
C CYS A 156 1.49 19.65 16.07
N TRP A 157 2.18 18.54 16.39
CA TRP A 157 1.53 17.42 17.08
C TRP A 157 0.86 17.86 18.38
N SER A 158 1.51 18.76 19.14
CA SER A 158 0.99 19.31 20.40
C SER A 158 -0.31 20.10 20.23
N ASP A 159 -0.56 20.68 19.06
CA ASP A 159 -1.82 21.41 18.81
C ASP A 159 -3.04 20.48 18.83
N LEU A 160 -2.85 19.19 18.47
CA LEU A 160 -3.93 18.20 18.43
C LEU A 160 -4.45 17.82 19.85
N LEU A 161 -3.79 18.30 20.91
CA LEU A 161 -4.25 18.12 22.30
C LEU A 161 -5.19 19.23 22.79
N LYS A 162 -5.38 20.29 22.00
CA LYS A 162 -6.21 21.42 22.41
C LYS A 162 -7.67 21.00 22.58
N PRO A 163 -8.37 21.50 23.61
CA PRO A 163 -9.76 21.09 23.87
C PRO A 163 -10.73 21.37 22.72
N GLU A 164 -10.44 22.37 21.88
CA GLU A 164 -11.25 22.68 20.71
C GLU A 164 -11.30 21.57 19.64
N PHE A 165 -10.42 20.58 19.73
CA PHE A 165 -10.40 19.40 18.86
C PHE A 165 -11.02 18.15 19.51
N GLU A 166 -11.68 18.27 20.67
CA GLU A 166 -12.36 17.14 21.33
C GLU A 166 -13.41 16.52 20.39
N GLY A 167 -13.24 15.21 20.08
CA GLY A 167 -14.10 14.49 19.14
C GLY A 167 -13.96 14.90 17.66
N GLU A 168 -12.90 15.63 17.30
CA GLU A 168 -12.71 16.19 15.96
C GLU A 168 -11.44 15.67 15.25
N VAL A 169 -10.81 14.66 15.82
CA VAL A 169 -9.61 14.04 15.25
C VAL A 169 -9.90 12.59 14.89
N GLN A 170 -9.52 12.17 13.69
CA GLN A 170 -9.52 10.75 13.31
C GLN A 170 -8.10 10.24 13.10
N MET A 171 -7.85 9.01 13.53
CA MET A 171 -6.65 8.24 13.18
C MET A 171 -7.00 6.76 13.02
N ALA A 172 -6.12 6.00 12.40
CA ALA A 172 -6.31 4.55 12.36
C ALA A 172 -5.88 3.87 13.68
N ASP A 173 -6.36 2.64 13.90
CA ASP A 173 -5.95 1.81 15.03
C ASP A 173 -4.55 1.20 14.78
N PRO A 174 -3.56 1.41 15.67
CA PRO A 174 -2.22 0.85 15.51
C PRO A 174 -2.15 -0.68 15.46
N ASN A 175 -3.17 -1.39 15.96
CA ASN A 175 -3.23 -2.85 15.86
C ASN A 175 -3.47 -3.33 14.42
N SER A 176 -4.28 -2.62 13.64
CA SER A 176 -4.64 -2.99 12.26
C SER A 176 -3.86 -2.23 11.20
N SER A 177 -3.53 -0.95 11.45
CA SER A 177 -2.96 -0.04 10.48
C SER A 177 -1.44 0.13 10.64
N GLY A 178 -0.70 -0.03 9.55
CA GLY A 178 0.72 0.33 9.50
C GLY A 178 0.95 1.84 9.65
N THR A 179 0.07 2.68 9.09
CA THR A 179 0.13 4.15 9.24
C THR A 179 0.07 4.56 10.71
N ALA A 180 -0.89 3.99 11.45
CA ALA A 180 -1.02 4.29 12.87
C ALA A 180 0.10 3.68 13.71
N TRP A 181 0.67 2.54 13.30
CA TRP A 181 1.90 2.02 13.89
C TRP A 181 3.07 2.98 13.68
N THR A 182 3.26 3.50 12.47
CA THR A 182 4.29 4.50 12.19
C THR A 182 4.07 5.77 13.02
N MET A 183 2.81 6.20 13.21
CA MET A 183 2.49 7.34 14.09
C MET A 183 2.89 7.06 15.54
N LEU A 184 2.49 5.93 16.12
CA LEU A 184 2.86 5.53 17.48
C LEU A 184 4.39 5.50 17.65
N ALA A 185 5.11 4.84 16.74
CA ALA A 185 6.57 4.77 16.76
C ALA A 185 7.22 6.15 16.59
N THR A 186 6.65 7.02 15.76
CA THR A 186 7.13 8.40 15.55
C THR A 186 7.03 9.21 16.84
N ILE A 187 5.89 9.20 17.51
CA ILE A 187 5.67 9.96 18.74
C ILE A 187 6.59 9.44 19.86
N VAL A 188 6.76 8.12 19.95
CA VAL A 188 7.70 7.51 20.91
C VAL A 188 9.14 7.96 20.65
N GLN A 189 9.56 8.05 19.39
CA GLN A 189 10.91 8.50 19.04
C GLN A 189 11.11 10.02 19.25
N LEU A 190 10.08 10.83 19.00
CA LEU A 190 10.14 12.28 19.18
C LEU A 190 10.19 12.70 20.64
N MET A 191 9.40 12.06 21.50
CA MET A 191 9.14 12.54 22.86
C MET A 191 9.79 11.68 23.95
N GLY A 192 10.26 10.47 23.60
CA GLY A 192 10.56 9.41 24.57
C GLY A 192 9.29 8.72 25.02
N GLU A 193 9.39 7.45 25.41
CA GLU A 193 8.23 6.57 25.55
C GLU A 193 7.18 7.08 26.55
N ASP A 194 7.57 7.50 27.74
CA ASP A 194 6.61 7.88 28.77
C ASP A 194 5.82 9.15 28.38
N LYS A 195 6.52 10.19 27.91
CA LYS A 195 5.88 11.41 27.42
C LYS A 195 5.03 11.16 26.18
N ALA A 196 5.44 10.22 25.32
CA ALA A 196 4.66 9.79 24.16
C ALA A 196 3.33 9.19 24.60
N PHE A 197 3.32 8.35 25.63
CA PHE A 197 2.09 7.76 26.15
C PHE A 197 1.21 8.78 26.88
N GLU A 198 1.80 9.75 27.61
CA GLU A 198 1.05 10.91 28.15
C GLU A 198 0.37 11.70 27.02
N TYR A 199 1.11 11.99 25.94
CA TYR A 199 0.57 12.63 24.73
C TYR A 199 -0.58 11.81 24.11
N LEU A 200 -0.40 10.50 23.93
CA LEU A 200 -1.40 9.63 23.30
C LEU A 200 -2.68 9.50 24.13
N VAL A 201 -2.56 9.48 25.47
CA VAL A 201 -3.73 9.53 26.38
C VAL A 201 -4.47 10.87 26.23
N GLY A 202 -3.73 11.98 26.12
CA GLY A 202 -4.32 13.29 25.83
C GLY A 202 -5.02 13.32 24.47
N LEU A 203 -4.35 12.83 23.42
CA LEU A 203 -4.89 12.76 22.06
C LEU A 203 -6.15 11.89 22.00
N ASN A 204 -6.20 10.79 22.75
CA ASN A 204 -7.36 9.88 22.78
C ASN A 204 -8.67 10.58 23.12
N LYS A 205 -8.62 11.65 23.96
CA LYS A 205 -9.81 12.46 24.31
C LYS A 205 -10.35 13.21 23.10
N ASN A 206 -9.48 13.55 22.15
CA ASN A 206 -9.85 14.29 20.94
C ASN A 206 -10.18 13.37 19.76
N ILE A 207 -9.97 12.05 19.91
CA ILE A 207 -10.28 11.08 18.85
C ILE A 207 -11.79 10.79 18.83
N ASP A 208 -12.42 11.09 17.69
CA ASP A 208 -13.77 10.66 17.36
C ASP A 208 -13.79 9.16 17.01
N GLN A 209 -12.91 8.73 16.13
CA GLN A 209 -12.90 7.36 15.62
C GLN A 209 -11.51 6.81 15.36
N TYR A 210 -11.29 5.55 15.73
CA TYR A 210 -10.18 4.72 15.28
C TYR A 210 -10.60 3.87 14.08
N THR A 211 -10.06 4.18 12.90
CA THR A 211 -10.36 3.44 11.67
C THR A 211 -9.46 2.22 11.50
N SER A 212 -9.85 1.22 10.69
CA SER A 212 -9.00 0.07 10.37
C SER A 212 -7.96 0.39 9.29
N ALA A 213 -8.27 1.31 8.38
CA ALA A 213 -7.43 1.67 7.24
C ALA A 213 -6.74 3.03 7.46
N GLY A 214 -5.41 3.09 7.19
CA GLY A 214 -4.60 4.28 7.41
C GLY A 214 -4.97 5.50 6.57
N ALA A 215 -5.54 5.30 5.37
CA ALA A 215 -5.98 6.37 4.48
C ALA A 215 -7.38 6.93 4.83
N ALA A 216 -8.17 6.21 5.65
CA ALA A 216 -9.55 6.60 5.94
C ALA A 216 -9.67 7.98 6.64
N PRO A 217 -8.80 8.36 7.59
CA PRO A 217 -8.83 9.69 8.19
C PRO A 217 -8.65 10.83 7.17
N ALA A 218 -7.76 10.66 6.18
CA ALA A 218 -7.58 11.65 5.12
C ALA A 218 -8.86 11.84 4.28
N GLN A 219 -9.56 10.74 3.97
CA GLN A 219 -10.82 10.77 3.25
C GLN A 219 -11.93 11.43 4.07
N ALA A 220 -12.00 11.17 5.38
CA ALA A 220 -12.97 11.78 6.29
C ALA A 220 -12.81 13.31 6.36
N VAL A 221 -11.57 13.81 6.45
CA VAL A 221 -11.27 15.25 6.36
C VAL A 221 -11.74 15.82 5.02
N GLY A 222 -11.48 15.10 3.91
CA GLY A 222 -11.92 15.50 2.57
C GLY A 222 -13.43 15.66 2.43
N ARG A 223 -14.21 14.85 3.14
CA ARG A 223 -15.68 14.89 3.16
C ARG A 223 -16.26 15.81 4.25
N GLY A 224 -15.42 16.43 5.10
CA GLY A 224 -15.87 17.25 6.23
C GLY A 224 -16.52 16.44 7.36
N GLU A 225 -16.20 15.15 7.48
CA GLU A 225 -16.70 14.27 8.56
C GLU A 225 -15.89 14.42 9.85
N THR A 226 -14.71 14.98 9.77
CA THR A 226 -13.82 15.32 10.89
C THR A 226 -12.99 16.53 10.51
N ILE A 227 -12.56 17.31 11.51
CA ILE A 227 -11.72 18.48 11.27
C ILE A 227 -10.29 18.03 10.94
N VAL A 228 -9.72 17.11 11.71
CA VAL A 228 -8.32 16.67 11.58
C VAL A 228 -8.23 15.18 11.31
N GLY A 229 -7.38 14.78 10.37
CA GLY A 229 -7.07 13.38 10.09
C GLY A 229 -5.57 13.11 10.12
N ILE A 230 -5.14 12.16 10.93
CA ILE A 230 -3.74 11.71 10.98
C ILE A 230 -3.56 10.60 9.94
N ALA A 231 -2.71 10.84 8.94
CA ALA A 231 -2.46 9.92 7.84
C ALA A 231 -1.09 10.18 7.20
N PHE A 232 -0.70 9.39 6.22
CA PHE A 232 0.43 9.75 5.37
C PHE A 232 0.07 10.94 4.46
N GLN A 233 1.04 11.80 4.20
CA GLN A 233 0.82 13.04 3.42
C GLN A 233 0.35 12.74 1.99
N HIS A 234 0.75 11.64 1.37
CA HIS A 234 0.27 11.27 0.05
C HIS A 234 -1.25 10.99 0.01
N ASP A 235 -1.83 10.43 1.07
CA ASP A 235 -3.29 10.24 1.19
C ASP A 235 -4.00 11.58 1.40
N LEU A 236 -3.43 12.46 2.24
CA LEU A 236 -3.92 13.82 2.49
C LEU A 236 -3.84 14.69 1.24
N ILE A 237 -2.76 14.59 0.46
CA ILE A 237 -2.60 15.27 -0.83
C ILE A 237 -3.67 14.80 -1.82
N ASN A 238 -3.94 13.49 -1.88
CA ASN A 238 -5.02 12.98 -2.71
C ASN A 238 -6.39 13.53 -2.29
N ALA A 239 -6.67 13.61 -0.98
CA ALA A 239 -7.88 14.25 -0.46
C ALA A 239 -7.92 15.76 -0.81
N ALA A 240 -6.81 16.46 -0.69
CA ALA A 240 -6.71 17.89 -1.04
C ALA A 240 -6.95 18.17 -2.54
N LYS A 241 -6.58 17.25 -3.42
CA LYS A 241 -6.91 17.36 -4.87
C LYS A 241 -8.40 17.22 -5.14
N GLN A 242 -9.12 16.49 -4.32
CA GLN A 242 -10.56 16.30 -4.43
C GLN A 242 -11.35 17.39 -3.69
N SER A 243 -10.81 17.88 -2.56
CA SER A 243 -11.40 18.91 -1.71
C SER A 243 -10.36 19.99 -1.38
N PRO A 244 -10.40 21.18 -2.03
CA PRO A 244 -9.42 22.27 -1.80
C PRO A 244 -9.40 22.79 -0.36
N ALA A 245 -10.43 22.50 0.44
CA ALA A 245 -10.48 22.84 1.86
C ALA A 245 -9.48 22.02 2.70
N VAL A 246 -9.02 20.86 2.21
CA VAL A 246 -8.01 20.06 2.91
C VAL A 246 -6.65 20.72 2.82
N LYS A 247 -6.01 20.90 3.97
CA LYS A 247 -4.62 21.37 4.10
C LYS A 247 -3.77 20.27 4.71
N VAL A 248 -2.59 20.06 4.11
CA VAL A 248 -1.63 19.03 4.57
C VAL A 248 -0.58 19.69 5.45
N VAL A 249 -0.26 19.05 6.58
CA VAL A 249 0.66 19.57 7.59
C VAL A 249 1.80 18.58 7.82
N SER A 250 3.03 19.08 7.71
CA SER A 250 4.22 18.46 8.27
C SER A 250 4.42 19.01 9.68
N PRO A 251 4.22 18.22 10.74
CA PRO A 251 4.22 18.73 12.12
C PRO A 251 5.53 19.40 12.51
N CYS A 252 5.44 20.53 13.21
CA CYS A 252 6.56 21.42 13.52
C CYS A 252 7.66 20.78 14.39
N GLU A 253 7.30 19.82 15.26
CA GLU A 253 8.26 19.07 16.08
C GLU A 253 9.12 18.13 15.22
N GLY A 254 8.65 17.77 14.06
CA GLY A 254 9.17 16.77 13.16
C GLY A 254 8.22 15.60 13.00
N THR A 255 8.54 14.71 12.05
CA THR A 255 7.67 13.56 11.77
C THR A 255 8.46 12.36 11.26
N GLY A 256 7.83 11.18 11.34
CA GLY A 256 8.33 9.95 10.77
C GLY A 256 7.98 9.76 9.30
N TYR A 257 8.45 8.66 8.78
CA TYR A 257 8.18 8.26 7.40
C TYR A 257 8.15 6.73 7.31
N GLU A 258 7.55 6.22 6.25
CA GLU A 258 7.57 4.81 5.92
C GLU A 258 8.49 4.53 4.73
N ILE A 259 9.05 3.33 4.69
CA ILE A 259 9.54 2.70 3.47
C ILE A 259 8.52 1.61 3.14
N GLY A 260 7.48 1.99 2.36
CA GLY A 260 6.48 1.02 1.92
C GLY A 260 7.14 -0.11 1.16
N SER A 261 6.75 -1.35 1.45
CA SER A 261 7.56 -2.51 1.08
C SER A 261 6.78 -3.59 0.35
N MET A 262 7.50 -4.57 -0.17
CA MET A 262 6.95 -5.74 -0.83
C MET A 262 7.73 -6.99 -0.41
N SER A 263 7.03 -8.13 -0.24
CA SER A 263 7.63 -9.38 0.21
C SER A 263 7.00 -10.58 -0.48
N LEU A 264 7.80 -11.58 -0.84
CA LEU A 264 7.29 -12.91 -1.20
C LEU A 264 6.87 -13.65 0.06
N ILE A 265 5.72 -14.30 0.04
CA ILE A 265 5.20 -15.04 1.18
C ILE A 265 5.88 -16.41 1.23
N LYS A 266 6.39 -16.81 2.40
CA LYS A 266 7.04 -18.11 2.55
C LYS A 266 6.04 -19.24 2.32
N GLY A 267 6.43 -20.22 1.48
CA GLY A 267 5.56 -21.33 1.13
C GLY A 267 4.47 -20.97 0.11
N ALA A 268 4.58 -19.84 -0.58
CA ALA A 268 3.71 -19.43 -1.68
C ALA A 268 3.51 -20.56 -2.69
N ARG A 269 2.28 -20.74 -3.14
CA ARG A 269 1.91 -21.83 -4.06
C ARG A 269 2.32 -21.54 -5.51
N HIS A 270 2.36 -20.25 -5.86
CA HIS A 270 2.68 -19.77 -7.21
C HIS A 270 3.95 -18.90 -7.17
N MET A 271 5.04 -19.46 -6.60
CA MET A 271 6.27 -18.73 -6.31
C MET A 271 6.91 -18.12 -7.56
N GLU A 272 6.88 -18.81 -8.70
CA GLU A 272 7.50 -18.29 -9.94
C GLU A 272 6.69 -17.13 -10.53
N GLU A 273 5.37 -17.16 -10.45
CA GLU A 273 4.48 -16.07 -10.84
C GLU A 273 4.63 -14.89 -9.87
N ALA A 274 4.78 -15.16 -8.57
CA ALA A 274 5.02 -14.15 -7.55
C ALA A 274 6.36 -13.43 -7.77
N LYS A 275 7.44 -14.13 -8.16
CA LYS A 275 8.72 -13.52 -8.52
C LYS A 275 8.59 -12.64 -9.77
N LYS A 276 7.83 -13.08 -10.79
CA LYS A 276 7.57 -12.26 -11.98
C LYS A 276 6.81 -10.97 -11.60
N PHE A 277 5.82 -11.07 -10.71
CA PHE A 277 5.11 -9.90 -10.18
C PHE A 277 6.05 -8.99 -9.39
N TYR A 278 6.90 -9.57 -8.53
CA TYR A 278 7.88 -8.84 -7.72
C TYR A 278 8.84 -8.04 -8.58
N ASP A 279 9.45 -8.66 -9.58
CA ASP A 279 10.40 -8.01 -10.50
C ASP A 279 9.72 -6.92 -11.33
N TRP A 280 8.50 -7.19 -11.83
CA TRP A 280 7.72 -6.21 -12.57
C TRP A 280 7.36 -4.99 -11.71
N ALA A 281 6.94 -5.21 -10.47
CA ALA A 281 6.53 -4.13 -9.55
C ALA A 281 7.67 -3.14 -9.23
N LEU A 282 8.93 -3.55 -9.40
CA LEU A 282 10.11 -2.70 -9.23
C LEU A 282 10.51 -1.94 -10.50
N THR A 283 9.83 -2.15 -11.62
CA THR A 283 10.09 -1.41 -12.87
C THR A 283 9.54 0.02 -12.81
N PRO A 284 10.15 0.98 -13.55
CA PRO A 284 9.62 2.34 -13.63
C PRO A 284 8.18 2.40 -14.14
N GLU A 285 7.82 1.52 -15.10
CA GLU A 285 6.48 1.41 -15.64
C GLU A 285 5.43 1.06 -14.57
N ALA A 286 5.72 0.04 -13.77
CA ALA A 286 4.82 -0.41 -12.70
C ALA A 286 4.70 0.65 -11.59
N GLN A 287 5.80 1.28 -11.20
CA GLN A 287 5.79 2.31 -10.16
C GLN A 287 5.05 3.59 -10.56
N ALA A 288 5.02 3.92 -11.86
CA ALA A 288 4.23 5.04 -12.36
C ALA A 288 2.71 4.85 -12.23
N ILE A 289 2.23 3.62 -11.97
CA ILE A 289 0.80 3.32 -11.76
C ILE A 289 0.29 4.01 -10.49
N ALA A 290 1.11 4.10 -9.45
CA ALA A 290 0.73 4.72 -8.17
C ALA A 290 0.20 6.16 -8.36
N ALA A 291 0.99 7.03 -8.96
CA ALA A 291 0.62 8.44 -9.16
C ALA A 291 -0.62 8.62 -10.04
N LYS A 292 -0.78 7.79 -11.07
CA LYS A 292 -1.97 7.79 -11.93
C LYS A 292 -3.26 7.42 -11.18
N ASN A 293 -3.12 6.76 -10.04
CA ASN A 293 -4.22 6.32 -9.18
C ASN A 293 -4.24 7.05 -7.82
N GLY A 294 -3.77 8.29 -7.79
CA GLY A 294 -3.89 9.17 -6.62
C GLY A 294 -2.93 8.86 -5.47
N SER A 295 -1.86 8.08 -5.72
CA SER A 295 -0.86 7.74 -4.73
C SER A 295 0.46 8.45 -5.05
N PHE A 296 0.78 9.50 -4.26
CA PHE A 296 1.88 10.44 -4.53
C PHE A 296 3.10 10.18 -3.65
N GLN A 297 3.46 8.91 -3.45
CA GLN A 297 4.70 8.53 -2.77
C GLN A 297 5.92 8.69 -3.68
N VAL A 298 7.11 8.77 -3.07
CA VAL A 298 8.37 8.73 -3.81
C VAL A 298 8.65 7.29 -4.26
N PRO A 299 8.72 6.98 -5.56
CA PRO A 299 8.98 5.63 -6.04
C PRO A 299 10.41 5.17 -5.74
N SER A 300 10.62 3.87 -5.55
CA SER A 300 11.94 3.32 -5.24
C SER A 300 12.87 3.24 -6.44
N ASN A 301 12.36 3.01 -7.66
CA ASN A 301 13.23 2.91 -8.84
C ASN A 301 13.76 4.31 -9.23
N THR A 302 15.06 4.43 -9.42
CA THR A 302 15.72 5.70 -9.73
C THR A 302 15.32 6.29 -11.07
N ALA A 303 14.89 5.47 -12.01
CA ALA A 303 14.38 5.89 -13.31
C ALA A 303 12.88 6.27 -13.29
N SER A 304 12.17 6.03 -12.19
CA SER A 304 10.78 6.47 -12.04
C SER A 304 10.73 7.96 -11.73
N ALA A 305 9.88 8.69 -12.44
CA ALA A 305 9.61 10.09 -12.13
C ALA A 305 8.96 10.20 -10.74
N VAL A 306 9.50 11.10 -9.91
CA VAL A 306 8.84 11.47 -8.64
C VAL A 306 7.64 12.35 -9.01
N PRO A 307 6.42 12.03 -8.57
CA PRO A 307 5.26 12.89 -8.82
C PRO A 307 5.50 14.30 -8.25
N PRO A 308 5.15 15.37 -8.97
CA PRO A 308 5.33 16.74 -8.49
C PRO A 308 4.52 17.04 -7.21
N GLU A 309 3.48 16.25 -6.95
CA GLU A 309 2.68 16.31 -5.73
C GLU A 309 3.34 15.64 -4.53
N SER A 310 4.36 14.79 -4.73
CA SER A 310 5.04 14.11 -3.62
C SER A 310 5.60 15.12 -2.61
N PRO A 311 5.52 14.82 -1.30
CA PRO A 311 6.11 15.69 -0.29
C PRO A 311 7.59 15.94 -0.55
N ASP A 312 8.01 17.20 -0.53
CA ASP A 312 9.44 17.57 -0.62
C ASP A 312 10.13 17.29 0.71
N THR A 313 10.76 16.14 0.80
CA THR A 313 11.43 15.69 2.03
C THR A 313 12.62 16.55 2.44
N SER A 314 13.15 17.43 1.55
CA SER A 314 14.24 18.35 1.89
C SER A 314 13.79 19.48 2.80
N ASN A 315 12.51 19.81 2.79
CA ASN A 315 11.88 20.88 3.57
C ASN A 315 11.09 20.34 4.79
N ILE A 316 11.10 19.03 5.03
CA ILE A 316 10.40 18.42 6.15
C ILE A 316 11.38 17.95 7.21
N LYS A 317 11.13 18.28 8.46
CA LYS A 317 11.92 17.80 9.59
C LYS A 317 11.61 16.32 9.85
N LEU A 318 12.28 15.43 9.10
CA LEU A 318 12.18 13.99 9.32
C LEU A 318 13.02 13.57 10.53
N ILE A 319 12.48 12.65 11.35
CA ILE A 319 13.26 11.99 12.40
C ILE A 319 14.21 10.96 11.77
N HIS A 320 15.27 10.62 12.47
CA HIS A 320 16.04 9.42 12.17
C HIS A 320 15.25 8.20 12.66
N TYR A 321 14.39 7.64 11.78
CA TYR A 321 13.51 6.55 12.14
C TYR A 321 14.28 5.24 12.34
N ASP A 322 14.16 4.62 13.52
CA ASP A 322 14.84 3.38 13.87
C ASP A 322 14.05 2.15 13.37
N PHE A 323 14.27 1.82 12.10
CA PHE A 323 13.64 0.66 11.46
C PHE A 323 14.07 -0.68 12.06
N GLU A 324 15.23 -0.76 12.73
CA GLU A 324 15.67 -1.99 13.38
C GLU A 324 14.83 -2.28 14.62
N LYS A 325 14.65 -1.28 15.47
CA LYS A 325 13.84 -1.39 16.69
C LYS A 325 12.36 -1.56 16.37
N TYR A 326 11.78 -0.65 15.60
CA TYR A 326 10.34 -0.62 15.35
C TYR A 326 9.86 -1.59 14.27
N GLY A 327 10.78 -2.12 13.46
CA GLY A 327 10.59 -3.28 12.59
C GLY A 327 10.65 -4.62 13.31
N SER A 328 10.81 -4.67 14.65
CA SER A 328 10.81 -5.93 15.40
C SER A 328 9.42 -6.31 15.92
N SER A 329 9.07 -7.59 15.82
CA SER A 329 7.79 -8.11 16.34
C SER A 329 7.67 -7.98 17.87
N ALA A 330 8.79 -8.08 18.59
CA ALA A 330 8.82 -7.94 20.04
C ALA A 330 8.44 -6.51 20.46
N GLU A 331 9.06 -5.50 19.85
CA GLU A 331 8.77 -4.09 20.14
C GLU A 331 7.33 -3.72 19.74
N ARG A 332 6.86 -4.22 18.58
CA ARG A 332 5.47 -4.05 18.17
C ARG A 332 4.50 -4.61 19.23
N THR A 333 4.69 -5.84 19.65
CA THR A 333 3.82 -6.48 20.65
C THR A 333 3.81 -5.70 21.96
N ARG A 334 4.98 -5.25 22.42
CA ARG A 334 5.14 -4.50 23.64
C ARG A 334 4.41 -3.16 23.61
N LEU A 335 4.65 -2.37 22.57
CA LEU A 335 4.03 -1.04 22.44
C LEU A 335 2.53 -1.11 22.17
N LEU A 336 2.06 -2.06 21.36
CA LEU A 336 0.63 -2.25 21.12
C LEU A 336 -0.11 -2.72 22.39
N SER A 337 0.53 -3.56 23.21
CA SER A 337 -0.04 -3.95 24.50
C SER A 337 -0.18 -2.75 25.44
N ARG A 338 0.86 -1.89 25.52
CA ARG A 338 0.82 -0.65 26.29
C ARG A 338 -0.24 0.31 25.76
N TRP A 339 -0.28 0.52 24.42
CA TRP A 339 -1.27 1.39 23.78
C TRP A 339 -2.71 0.93 24.06
N THR A 340 -2.98 -0.37 23.91
CA THR A 340 -4.31 -0.93 24.17
C THR A 340 -4.72 -0.73 25.62
N LYS A 341 -3.80 -0.95 26.57
CA LYS A 341 -4.06 -0.84 28.01
C LYS A 341 -4.21 0.61 28.46
N ASP A 342 -3.22 1.45 28.13
CA ASP A 342 -3.05 2.76 28.74
C ASP A 342 -3.81 3.87 27.97
N VAL A 343 -4.00 3.70 26.65
CA VAL A 343 -4.63 4.71 25.78
C VAL A 343 -6.05 4.31 25.42
N LYS A 344 -6.23 3.16 24.74
CA LYS A 344 -7.54 2.78 24.19
C LYS A 344 -8.57 2.40 25.27
N ASN A 345 -8.13 1.67 26.31
CA ASN A 345 -9.01 1.18 27.38
C ASN A 345 -8.84 1.95 28.69
N GLY A 346 -7.87 2.85 28.80
CA GLY A 346 -7.52 3.58 30.00
C GLY A 346 -7.99 5.04 30.02
N GLY A 347 -8.56 5.54 28.90
CA GLY A 347 -9.04 6.92 28.74
C GLY A 347 -10.55 7.06 28.91
#